data_2a73a7409f964f5951fed8c197b1c19c
#
_entry.id   2a73a7409f964f5951fed8c197b1c19c
#
_cell.length_a   1.000
_cell.length_b   1.000
_cell.length_c   1.000
_cell.angle_alpha   90.00
_cell.angle_beta   90.00
_cell.angle_gamma   90.00
#
_symmetry.space_group_name_H-M   'P 1'
#
loop_
_entity.id
_entity.type
_entity.pdbx_description
1 polymer ?
#
loop_
_entity_poly.entity_id
_entity_poly.type
_entity_poly.pdbx_seq_one_letter_code
_entity_poly.pdbx_strand_id
1 'polypeptide(L)'
;PKKRSLTPDWNGRCNPEFGKAKLTLSFFSVTPGVGKTSFLQNLTQAVTEDRPTSQQRLWERRLPGGRMLKLNLDGSAAYQGKSANDLLDAFLAPFQSGDERTMRSFTHALAINSGKMLEWLEQRGSETPFTESLRAALFGDGAESGPPLNPRFRLVDLNCRSLVGGYDTHGGQVGTQFLNALLDRFLGSQLQADQWAPCARCSALQRCSASASVRTLRDGELGPRVRRKLADALQASHLRGEIHITARELRAALVFILFGIHDCQELHDNPDLKPAPYWDRAFSAAGEAGEGRQGELLAELAHFDPALEADSILDRNLLPRTAPDERKSLGGLASARRQAFFEWDENRLSALQLPPDALSMHGAKHLDRFRSVPIMSTDDRSALCRDLCLGIAHLEDLPEVAFRSQGLPLRVTPRTPTESAFWVLKPWDRFALIAPLPKTVQGLEVMHTHVLLNYRSPTGLEERLPIGLELFHLLLALKDGAQLTGAAQEGVFAHLDLFVQRIAQEDVRELHAWHPEREAAITRLRIELRDGLQTLFREDATV
;
A
#
# COMPACT_ATOMS: atom_id res chain seq x y z
N PRO A 1 4.75 -24.73 -26.14
CA PRO A 1 5.03 -23.33 -25.85
C PRO A 1 5.71 -23.25 -24.50
N LYS A 2 7.00 -22.92 -24.48
CA LYS A 2 7.75 -22.77 -23.24
C LYS A 2 7.12 -21.63 -22.44
N LYS A 3 6.52 -21.94 -21.31
CA LYS A 3 6.05 -20.96 -20.32
C LYS A 3 7.28 -20.17 -19.83
N ARG A 4 7.56 -19.03 -20.44
CA ARG A 4 8.49 -18.07 -19.85
C ARG A 4 7.85 -17.51 -18.59
N SER A 5 8.57 -17.57 -17.48
CA SER A 5 8.10 -17.13 -16.18
C SER A 5 7.79 -15.63 -16.17
N LEU A 6 6.75 -15.23 -15.44
CA LEU A 6 6.33 -13.84 -15.20
C LEU A 6 7.26 -13.07 -14.25
N THR A 7 8.47 -13.52 -14.04
CA THR A 7 9.41 -12.80 -13.19
C THR A 7 10.15 -11.77 -14.03
N PRO A 8 9.96 -10.45 -13.76
CA PRO A 8 10.84 -9.44 -14.30
C PRO A 8 12.25 -9.74 -13.82
N ASP A 9 13.23 -9.40 -14.58
CA ASP A 9 14.68 -9.44 -14.40
C ASP A 9 15.28 -9.65 -12.98
N TRP A 10 14.71 -10.55 -12.21
CA TRP A 10 15.32 -11.09 -10.99
C TRP A 10 16.56 -11.92 -11.30
N ASN A 11 16.71 -12.37 -12.55
CA ASN A 11 17.81 -13.23 -12.98
C ASN A 11 19.18 -12.53 -12.97
N GLY A 12 19.24 -11.21 -13.00
CA GLY A 12 20.50 -10.46 -12.95
C GLY A 12 20.90 -9.94 -11.57
N ARG A 13 19.98 -9.93 -10.62
CA ARG A 13 20.20 -9.33 -9.28
C ARG A 13 19.97 -10.29 -8.11
N CYS A 14 19.71 -11.56 -8.36
CA CYS A 14 19.71 -12.58 -7.30
C CYS A 14 21.11 -12.62 -6.69
N ASN A 15 21.16 -12.07 -5.53
CA ASN A 15 22.23 -11.83 -4.60
C ASN A 15 23.41 -12.79 -4.80
N PRO A 16 24.62 -12.31 -5.14
CA PRO A 16 25.84 -13.12 -5.23
C PRO A 16 26.17 -13.89 -3.95
N GLU A 17 25.48 -13.62 -2.84
CA GLU A 17 25.60 -14.38 -1.60
C GLU A 17 25.06 -15.81 -1.68
N PHE A 18 24.10 -16.12 -2.56
CA PHE A 18 23.62 -17.50 -2.74
C PHE A 18 24.68 -18.42 -3.35
N GLY A 19 25.58 -17.88 -4.18
CA GLY A 19 26.74 -18.60 -4.71
C GLY A 19 27.96 -18.58 -3.79
N LYS A 20 28.03 -17.68 -2.83
CA LYS A 20 29.09 -17.58 -1.84
C LYS A 20 28.68 -18.39 -0.62
N ALA A 21 29.52 -19.32 -0.19
CA ALA A 21 29.33 -20.39 0.81
C ALA A 21 28.85 -19.97 2.23
N LYS A 22 28.14 -18.85 2.39
CA LYS A 22 27.75 -18.32 3.70
C LYS A 22 26.30 -18.62 4.10
N LEU A 23 25.36 -18.78 3.16
CA LEU A 23 23.95 -19.04 3.46
C LEU A 23 23.68 -20.53 3.67
N THR A 24 23.08 -20.86 4.80
CA THR A 24 22.77 -22.25 5.16
C THR A 24 21.27 -22.53 5.07
N LEU A 25 20.41 -21.56 5.32
CA LEU A 25 18.96 -21.70 5.26
C LEU A 25 18.32 -20.41 4.75
N SER A 26 17.34 -20.54 3.87
CA SER A 26 16.51 -19.45 3.42
C SER A 26 15.03 -19.83 3.51
N PHE A 27 14.27 -19.03 4.22
CA PHE A 27 12.83 -19.15 4.33
C PHE A 27 12.14 -18.14 3.44
N PHE A 28 11.05 -18.57 2.79
CA PHE A 28 10.16 -17.71 2.04
C PHE A 28 8.77 -17.85 2.63
N SER A 29 8.46 -16.97 3.59
CA SER A 29 7.15 -16.92 4.26
C SER A 29 6.20 -16.01 3.49
N VAL A 30 4.95 -16.46 3.25
CA VAL A 30 3.96 -15.68 2.49
C VAL A 30 2.57 -16.26 2.50
N THR A 31 1.56 -15.42 2.20
CA THR A 31 0.20 -15.86 1.85
C THR A 31 0.16 -16.71 0.56
N PRO A 32 -0.87 -17.55 0.36
CA PRO A 32 -1.06 -18.28 -0.90
C PRO A 32 -1.21 -17.33 -2.10
N GLY A 33 -0.57 -17.66 -3.24
CA GLY A 33 -0.79 -16.92 -4.49
C GLY A 33 0.30 -15.92 -4.92
N VAL A 34 1.27 -15.58 -4.07
CA VAL A 34 2.34 -14.59 -4.38
C VAL A 34 3.54 -15.13 -5.19
N GLY A 35 3.52 -16.40 -5.60
CA GLY A 35 4.54 -16.94 -6.52
C GLY A 35 5.78 -17.58 -5.87
N LYS A 36 5.71 -18.04 -4.61
CA LYS A 36 6.81 -18.71 -3.87
C LYS A 36 7.53 -19.78 -4.66
N THR A 37 6.77 -20.75 -5.15
CA THR A 37 7.30 -21.89 -5.92
C THR A 37 8.02 -21.40 -7.18
N SER A 38 7.43 -20.45 -7.91
CA SER A 38 8.06 -19.88 -9.10
C SER A 38 9.34 -19.11 -8.76
N PHE A 39 9.37 -18.42 -7.63
CA PHE A 39 10.57 -17.73 -7.15
C PHE A 39 11.69 -18.72 -6.88
N LEU A 40 11.44 -19.79 -6.09
CA LEU A 40 12.45 -20.82 -5.81
C LEU A 40 12.90 -21.56 -7.08
N GLN A 41 11.98 -21.86 -7.99
CA GLN A 41 12.31 -22.48 -9.28
C GLN A 41 13.27 -21.62 -10.11
N ASN A 42 13.01 -20.30 -10.18
CA ASN A 42 13.87 -19.39 -10.92
C ASN A 42 15.22 -19.17 -10.23
N LEU A 43 15.22 -19.04 -8.89
CA LEU A 43 16.44 -18.95 -8.11
C LEU A 43 17.31 -20.21 -8.34
N THR A 44 16.71 -21.39 -8.29
CA THR A 44 17.40 -22.66 -8.52
C THR A 44 17.98 -22.71 -9.92
N GLN A 45 17.19 -22.34 -10.94
CA GLN A 45 17.65 -22.27 -12.32
C GLN A 45 18.85 -21.33 -12.49
N ALA A 46 18.85 -20.19 -11.78
CA ALA A 46 19.94 -19.21 -11.84
C ALA A 46 21.26 -19.74 -11.21
N VAL A 47 21.16 -20.60 -10.17
CA VAL A 47 22.36 -21.08 -9.43
C VAL A 47 22.81 -22.49 -9.81
N THR A 48 21.97 -23.29 -10.46
CA THR A 48 22.26 -24.68 -10.82
C THR A 48 22.04 -25.00 -12.30
N GLU A 49 21.56 -24.06 -13.09
CA GLU A 49 21.11 -24.22 -14.49
C GLU A 49 19.91 -25.17 -14.65
N ASP A 50 19.54 -25.89 -13.60
CA ASP A 50 18.40 -26.82 -13.54
C ASP A 50 17.17 -26.13 -12.93
N ARG A 51 15.98 -26.52 -13.40
CA ARG A 51 14.71 -25.99 -12.88
C ARG A 51 13.83 -27.14 -12.38
N PRO A 52 13.57 -27.25 -11.07
CA PRO A 52 12.65 -28.25 -10.56
C PRO A 52 11.23 -28.00 -11.09
N THR A 53 10.49 -29.08 -11.38
CA THR A 53 9.08 -28.97 -11.77
C THR A 53 8.21 -28.72 -10.55
N SER A 54 6.99 -28.21 -10.75
CA SER A 54 6.04 -27.99 -9.65
C SER A 54 5.57 -29.28 -8.97
N GLN A 55 5.75 -30.42 -9.61
CA GLN A 55 5.45 -31.75 -9.04
C GLN A 55 6.56 -32.28 -8.13
N GLN A 56 7.79 -31.79 -8.29
CA GLN A 56 8.94 -32.16 -7.48
C GLN A 56 9.05 -31.23 -6.27
N ARG A 57 8.22 -31.48 -5.24
CA ARG A 57 8.20 -30.62 -4.05
C ARG A 57 9.50 -30.63 -3.26
N LEU A 58 10.09 -31.80 -3.09
CA LEU A 58 11.42 -31.96 -2.50
C LEU A 58 12.42 -32.20 -3.62
N TRP A 59 13.52 -31.43 -3.60
CA TRP A 59 14.52 -31.48 -4.66
C TRP A 59 15.92 -31.21 -4.10
N GLU A 60 16.89 -31.92 -4.60
CA GLU A 60 18.27 -31.79 -4.17
C GLU A 60 19.22 -31.69 -5.37
N ARG A 61 20.19 -30.78 -5.28
CA ARG A 61 21.24 -30.62 -6.30
C ARG A 61 22.54 -30.12 -5.69
N ARG A 62 23.67 -30.48 -6.33
CA ARG A 62 24.96 -29.96 -5.95
C ARG A 62 25.17 -28.58 -6.54
N LEU A 63 25.56 -27.63 -5.69
CA LEU A 63 25.96 -26.28 -6.10
C LEU A 63 27.38 -26.26 -6.67
N PRO A 64 27.76 -25.29 -7.52
CA PRO A 64 29.11 -25.14 -8.05
C PRO A 64 30.21 -25.14 -6.97
N GLY A 65 29.91 -24.65 -5.77
CA GLY A 65 30.82 -24.65 -4.61
C GLY A 65 30.91 -25.98 -3.83
N GLY A 66 30.33 -27.10 -4.34
CA GLY A 66 30.39 -28.42 -3.73
C GLY A 66 29.35 -28.71 -2.65
N ARG A 67 28.63 -27.71 -2.14
CA ARG A 67 27.53 -27.88 -1.18
C ARG A 67 26.29 -28.45 -1.87
N MET A 68 25.45 -29.15 -1.13
CA MET A 68 24.16 -29.64 -1.61
C MET A 68 23.06 -28.60 -1.34
N LEU A 69 22.29 -28.24 -2.35
CA LEU A 69 21.06 -27.44 -2.21
C LEU A 69 19.89 -28.40 -1.99
N LYS A 70 19.18 -28.22 -0.88
CA LYS A 70 17.92 -28.89 -0.59
C LYS A 70 16.79 -27.90 -0.66
N LEU A 71 15.77 -28.21 -1.47
CA LEU A 71 14.59 -27.38 -1.64
C LEU A 71 13.35 -28.10 -1.12
N ASN A 72 12.49 -27.32 -0.46
CA ASN A 72 11.10 -27.68 -0.27
C ASN A 72 10.24 -26.56 -0.90
N LEU A 73 9.64 -26.86 -2.06
CA LEU A 73 8.89 -25.90 -2.87
C LEU A 73 7.50 -25.59 -2.33
N ASP A 74 7.01 -26.38 -1.36
CA ASP A 74 5.74 -26.16 -0.68
C ASP A 74 5.72 -26.87 0.68
N GLY A 75 6.20 -26.21 1.71
CA GLY A 75 6.19 -26.70 3.09
C GLY A 75 4.80 -26.72 3.74
N SER A 76 3.78 -26.21 3.05
CA SER A 76 2.43 -26.11 3.62
C SER A 76 1.56 -27.34 3.31
N ALA A 77 1.99 -28.25 2.49
CA ALA A 77 1.18 -29.38 2.02
C ALA A 77 1.82 -30.74 2.32
N ALA A 78 0.98 -31.77 2.49
CA ALA A 78 1.41 -33.16 2.59
C ALA A 78 2.01 -33.65 1.26
N TYR A 79 2.98 -34.54 1.31
CA TYR A 79 3.66 -35.09 0.13
C TYR A 79 4.16 -36.51 0.37
N GLN A 80 3.95 -37.41 -0.59
CA GLN A 80 4.37 -38.83 -0.54
C GLN A 80 3.94 -39.55 0.76
N GLY A 81 2.69 -39.34 1.19
CA GLY A 81 2.13 -40.00 2.37
C GLY A 81 2.57 -39.43 3.72
N LYS A 82 3.42 -38.39 3.75
CA LYS A 82 3.83 -37.68 4.97
C LYS A 82 3.03 -36.40 5.13
N SER A 83 2.69 -36.06 6.37
CA SER A 83 2.06 -34.78 6.68
C SER A 83 3.01 -33.60 6.43
N ALA A 84 2.46 -32.39 6.31
CA ALA A 84 3.29 -31.19 6.17
C ALA A 84 4.22 -31.01 7.38
N ASN A 85 3.75 -31.31 8.59
CA ASN A 85 4.53 -31.17 9.82
C ASN A 85 5.69 -32.18 9.86
N ASP A 86 5.47 -33.45 9.49
CA ASP A 86 6.55 -34.45 9.41
C ASP A 86 7.65 -34.07 8.40
N LEU A 87 7.22 -33.47 7.28
CA LEU A 87 8.16 -32.98 6.26
C LEU A 87 8.96 -31.77 6.74
N LEU A 88 8.32 -30.84 7.47
CA LEU A 88 8.98 -29.70 8.08
C LEU A 88 9.95 -30.14 9.16
N ASP A 89 9.57 -31.07 10.01
CA ASP A 89 10.43 -31.64 11.05
C ASP A 89 11.69 -32.23 10.45
N ALA A 90 11.56 -33.09 9.47
CA ALA A 90 12.69 -33.70 8.79
C ALA A 90 13.58 -32.67 8.07
N PHE A 91 12.97 -31.65 7.46
CA PHE A 91 13.68 -30.60 6.73
C PHE A 91 14.45 -29.65 7.66
N LEU A 92 13.86 -29.32 8.83
CA LEU A 92 14.39 -28.37 9.80
C LEU A 92 15.18 -29.02 10.95
N ALA A 93 15.19 -30.36 11.06
CA ALA A 93 15.89 -31.08 12.11
C ALA A 93 17.36 -30.67 12.33
N PRO A 94 18.19 -30.43 11.28
CA PRO A 94 19.57 -30.00 11.49
C PRO A 94 19.71 -28.63 12.19
N PHE A 95 18.71 -27.77 12.01
CA PHE A 95 18.70 -26.42 12.62
C PHE A 95 18.19 -26.46 14.06
N GLN A 96 17.24 -27.33 14.34
CA GLN A 96 16.73 -27.56 15.70
C GLN A 96 17.78 -28.19 16.60
N SER A 97 18.49 -29.19 16.08
CA SER A 97 19.55 -29.89 16.82
C SER A 97 20.88 -29.14 16.89
N GLY A 98 21.05 -28.06 16.11
CA GLY A 98 22.31 -27.34 16.02
C GLY A 98 23.41 -28.13 15.32
N ASP A 99 23.06 -29.10 14.45
CA ASP A 99 24.06 -29.94 13.71
C ASP A 99 24.84 -29.08 12.71
N GLU A 100 25.93 -28.49 13.18
CA GLU A 100 26.81 -27.65 12.38
C GLU A 100 27.41 -28.38 11.17
N ARG A 101 27.66 -29.69 11.27
CA ARG A 101 28.25 -30.47 10.17
C ARG A 101 27.28 -30.52 9.00
N THR A 102 26.02 -30.84 9.24
CA THR A 102 24.96 -30.82 8.21
C THR A 102 24.73 -29.41 7.70
N MET A 103 24.66 -28.43 8.58
CA MET A 103 24.47 -27.02 8.19
C MET A 103 25.60 -26.48 7.30
N ARG A 104 26.83 -26.95 7.46
CA ARG A 104 27.96 -26.57 6.59
C ARG A 104 27.93 -27.28 5.23
N SER A 105 27.38 -28.48 5.17
CA SER A 105 27.37 -29.33 3.95
C SER A 105 26.18 -29.01 3.03
N PHE A 106 25.10 -28.44 3.58
CA PHE A 106 23.86 -28.19 2.87
C PHE A 106 23.46 -26.70 2.88
N THR A 107 22.78 -26.31 1.84
CA THR A 107 21.99 -25.08 1.79
C THR A 107 20.53 -25.49 1.66
N HIS A 108 19.69 -25.04 2.56
CA HIS A 108 18.26 -25.35 2.54
C HIS A 108 17.48 -24.12 2.07
N ALA A 109 16.46 -24.33 1.23
CA ALA A 109 15.50 -23.29 0.88
C ALA A 109 14.08 -23.84 0.96
N LEU A 110 13.22 -23.12 1.66
CA LEU A 110 11.86 -23.53 2.01
C LEU A 110 10.85 -22.45 1.59
N ALA A 111 9.87 -22.85 0.79
CA ALA A 111 8.66 -22.02 0.55
C ALA A 111 7.53 -22.53 1.44
N ILE A 112 6.99 -21.65 2.27
CA ILE A 112 5.93 -21.99 3.22
C ILE A 112 4.94 -20.83 3.41
N ASN A 113 3.72 -21.13 3.81
CA ASN A 113 2.75 -20.12 4.23
C ASN A 113 2.99 -19.71 5.67
N SER A 114 2.82 -18.40 5.97
CA SER A 114 3.00 -17.85 7.32
C SER A 114 2.15 -18.56 8.36
N GLY A 115 0.86 -18.78 8.05
CA GLY A 115 -0.05 -19.50 8.94
C GLY A 115 0.38 -20.95 9.21
N LYS A 116 0.91 -21.67 8.20
CA LYS A 116 1.44 -23.03 8.41
C LYS A 116 2.72 -23.04 9.21
N MET A 117 3.58 -22.04 9.04
CA MET A 117 4.77 -21.90 9.86
C MET A 117 4.40 -21.57 11.32
N LEU A 118 3.41 -20.70 11.54
CA LEU A 118 2.90 -20.41 12.87
C LEU A 118 2.33 -21.65 13.55
N GLU A 119 1.45 -22.40 12.88
CA GLU A 119 0.90 -23.67 13.36
C GLU A 119 2.01 -24.67 13.75
N TRP A 120 3.04 -24.81 12.92
CA TRP A 120 4.18 -25.67 13.19
C TRP A 120 4.96 -25.19 14.43
N LEU A 121 5.21 -23.88 14.55
CA LEU A 121 5.88 -23.28 15.71
C LEU A 121 5.05 -23.41 17.00
N GLU A 122 3.73 -23.31 16.94
CA GLU A 122 2.85 -23.48 18.09
C GLU A 122 2.85 -24.92 18.61
N GLN A 123 2.83 -25.90 17.69
CA GLN A 123 2.89 -27.32 18.07
C GLN A 123 4.24 -27.73 18.67
N ARG A 124 5.33 -27.02 18.33
CA ARG A 124 6.68 -27.32 18.83
C ARG A 124 7.06 -26.52 20.08
N GLY A 125 6.33 -25.45 20.39
CA GLY A 125 6.67 -24.56 21.51
C GLY A 125 7.99 -23.82 21.33
N SER A 126 8.53 -23.29 22.40
CA SER A 126 9.84 -22.60 22.45
C SER A 126 10.96 -23.57 22.81
N GLU A 127 11.01 -24.74 22.18
CA GLU A 127 11.90 -25.83 22.61
C GLU A 127 13.38 -25.62 22.25
N THR A 128 13.65 -24.74 21.26
CA THR A 128 15.02 -24.50 20.81
C THR A 128 15.28 -23.01 20.52
N PRO A 129 16.56 -22.56 20.66
CA PRO A 129 16.92 -21.17 20.28
C PRO A 129 16.58 -20.84 18.81
N PHE A 130 16.54 -21.86 17.94
CA PHE A 130 16.15 -21.72 16.55
C PHE A 130 14.66 -21.36 16.40
N THR A 131 13.77 -22.08 17.10
CA THR A 131 12.32 -21.81 17.05
C THR A 131 11.97 -20.47 17.66
N GLU A 132 12.64 -20.06 18.73
CA GLU A 132 12.48 -18.74 19.34
C GLU A 132 12.91 -17.62 18.37
N SER A 133 14.11 -17.72 17.79
CA SER A 133 14.61 -16.75 16.84
C SER A 133 13.71 -16.65 15.60
N LEU A 134 13.20 -17.79 15.11
CA LEU A 134 12.31 -17.84 13.96
C LEU A 134 10.95 -17.21 14.28
N ARG A 135 10.38 -17.47 15.46
CA ARG A 135 9.15 -16.86 15.95
C ARG A 135 9.30 -15.34 16.05
N ALA A 136 10.36 -14.87 16.70
CA ALA A 136 10.63 -13.45 16.85
C ALA A 136 10.81 -12.74 15.49
N ALA A 137 11.47 -13.41 14.53
CA ALA A 137 11.68 -12.84 13.19
C ALA A 137 10.42 -12.79 12.32
N LEU A 138 9.47 -13.72 12.53
CA LEU A 138 8.24 -13.79 11.74
C LEU A 138 7.09 -12.98 12.33
N PHE A 139 7.00 -12.89 13.66
CA PHE A 139 5.82 -12.40 14.36
C PHE A 139 6.14 -11.37 15.47
N GLY A 140 7.41 -11.00 15.63
CA GLY A 140 7.81 -9.98 16.60
C GLY A 140 7.46 -8.58 16.09
N ASP A 141 7.00 -7.71 16.99
CA ASP A 141 6.56 -6.33 16.71
C ASP A 141 7.72 -5.38 16.31
N GLY A 142 8.82 -5.91 15.78
CA GLY A 142 9.98 -5.12 15.37
C GLY A 142 10.77 -4.46 16.52
N ALA A 143 10.29 -4.57 17.74
CA ALA A 143 11.04 -4.22 18.94
C ALA A 143 12.04 -5.36 19.25
N GLU A 144 13.23 -5.00 19.63
CA GLU A 144 14.46 -5.80 19.83
C GLU A 144 14.36 -6.97 20.84
N SER A 145 13.22 -7.61 21.01
CA SER A 145 12.90 -8.51 22.11
C SER A 145 13.06 -9.99 21.86
N GLY A 146 13.77 -10.40 20.81
CA GLY A 146 14.08 -11.80 20.56
C GLY A 146 15.55 -12.03 20.21
N PRO A 147 16.10 -13.27 20.43
CA PRO A 147 17.45 -13.58 20.00
C PRO A 147 17.58 -13.38 18.50
N PRO A 148 18.64 -12.68 18.02
CA PRO A 148 18.80 -12.40 16.59
C PRO A 148 18.91 -13.71 15.81
N LEU A 149 18.28 -13.76 14.63
CA LEU A 149 18.47 -14.87 13.69
C LEU A 149 19.96 -15.03 13.41
N ASN A 150 20.44 -16.28 13.47
CA ASN A 150 21.79 -16.60 13.06
C ASN A 150 22.08 -16.00 11.67
N PRO A 151 23.23 -15.32 11.44
CA PRO A 151 23.58 -14.72 10.15
C PRO A 151 23.54 -15.66 8.94
N ARG A 152 23.55 -16.97 9.20
CA ARG A 152 23.38 -17.99 8.16
C ARG A 152 21.93 -18.21 7.73
N PHE A 153 20.95 -17.64 8.45
CA PHE A 153 19.55 -17.71 8.11
C PHE A 153 19.13 -16.43 7.38
N ARG A 154 18.33 -16.60 6.35
CA ARG A 154 17.72 -15.50 5.64
C ARG A 154 16.22 -15.74 5.56
N LEU A 155 15.46 -14.87 6.20
CA LEU A 155 14.00 -14.80 6.04
C LEU A 155 13.69 -13.85 4.89
N VAL A 156 12.82 -14.27 3.98
CA VAL A 156 12.28 -13.42 2.91
C VAL A 156 10.77 -13.46 3.04
N ASP A 157 10.20 -12.39 3.58
CA ASP A 157 8.76 -12.24 3.64
C ASP A 157 8.28 -11.55 2.34
N LEU A 158 7.64 -12.34 1.47
CA LEU A 158 7.08 -11.82 0.23
C LEU A 158 5.74 -11.10 0.45
N ASN A 159 5.13 -11.15 1.65
CA ASN A 159 3.97 -10.32 1.96
C ASN A 159 4.34 -8.83 2.01
N CYS A 160 5.59 -8.52 2.33
CA CYS A 160 6.09 -7.16 2.29
C CYS A 160 6.28 -6.62 0.87
N ARG A 161 6.18 -7.48 -0.17
CA ARG A 161 6.38 -7.07 -1.55
C ARG A 161 5.14 -6.40 -2.12
N SER A 162 5.29 -5.21 -2.63
CA SER A 162 4.27 -4.57 -3.45
C SER A 162 4.34 -5.05 -4.90
N LEU A 163 3.22 -5.55 -5.45
CA LEU A 163 3.12 -5.98 -6.85
C LEU A 163 2.64 -4.87 -7.79
N VAL A 164 2.22 -3.73 -7.21
CA VAL A 164 1.58 -2.63 -7.95
C VAL A 164 2.45 -1.38 -8.04
N GLY A 165 3.59 -1.41 -7.39
CA GLY A 165 4.58 -0.36 -7.34
C GLY A 165 5.34 -0.45 -6.03
N GLY A 166 6.47 0.22 -5.91
CA GLY A 166 7.26 0.16 -4.69
C GLY A 166 8.57 0.92 -4.84
N TYR A 167 9.27 1.05 -3.74
CA TYR A 167 10.59 1.63 -3.72
C TYR A 167 11.60 0.60 -4.18
N ASP A 168 12.42 0.97 -5.16
CA ASP A 168 13.65 0.26 -5.46
C ASP A 168 14.66 0.62 -4.37
N THR A 169 15.19 -0.39 -3.69
CA THR A 169 16.25 -0.23 -2.69
C THR A 169 17.51 0.43 -3.24
N HIS A 170 17.63 0.60 -4.55
CA HIS A 170 18.79 1.20 -5.23
C HIS A 170 18.58 2.65 -5.69
N GLY A 171 17.36 3.13 -5.80
CA GLY A 171 17.13 4.45 -6.43
C GLY A 171 16.07 5.34 -5.77
N GLY A 172 15.35 4.85 -4.78
CA GLY A 172 14.29 5.64 -4.13
C GLY A 172 13.09 5.97 -5.00
N GLN A 173 13.00 5.41 -6.21
CA GLN A 173 11.88 5.62 -7.12
C GLN A 173 10.79 4.57 -6.92
N VAL A 174 9.54 4.98 -7.03
CA VAL A 174 8.40 4.05 -7.02
C VAL A 174 8.36 3.31 -8.35
N GLY A 175 8.68 2.03 -8.32
CA GLY A 175 8.69 1.17 -9.52
C GLY A 175 7.36 0.44 -9.72
N THR A 176 6.92 0.30 -10.98
CA THR A 176 5.74 -0.48 -11.40
C THR A 176 6.12 -1.63 -12.33
N GLN A 177 7.34 -2.14 -12.20
CA GLN A 177 7.90 -3.09 -13.16
C GLN A 177 7.08 -4.39 -13.26
N PHE A 178 6.64 -4.95 -12.13
CA PHE A 178 5.84 -6.17 -12.14
C PHE A 178 4.50 -5.98 -12.83
N LEU A 179 3.79 -4.90 -12.49
CA LEU A 179 2.50 -4.55 -13.08
C LEU A 179 2.62 -4.35 -14.59
N ASN A 180 3.61 -3.58 -15.04
CA ASN A 180 3.84 -3.34 -16.46
C ASN A 180 4.20 -4.62 -17.22
N ALA A 181 5.05 -5.49 -16.65
CA ALA A 181 5.38 -6.78 -17.27
C ALA A 181 4.14 -7.70 -17.39
N LEU A 182 3.22 -7.63 -16.42
CA LEU A 182 1.97 -8.38 -16.46
C LEU A 182 1.02 -7.83 -17.55
N LEU A 183 0.89 -6.50 -17.64
CA LEU A 183 0.12 -5.84 -18.70
C LEU A 183 0.69 -6.15 -20.10
N ASP A 184 2.00 -6.04 -20.28
CA ASP A 184 2.66 -6.35 -21.56
C ASP A 184 2.40 -7.78 -22.03
N ARG A 185 2.31 -8.70 -21.07
CA ARG A 185 1.96 -10.09 -21.37
C ARG A 185 0.51 -10.25 -21.84
N PHE A 186 -0.44 -9.56 -21.21
CA PHE A 186 -1.84 -9.56 -21.65
C PHE A 186 -2.00 -8.91 -23.04
N LEU A 187 -1.23 -7.86 -23.28
CA LEU A 187 -1.25 -7.16 -24.55
C LEU A 187 -0.51 -7.91 -25.68
N GLY A 188 0.22 -8.97 -25.36
CA GLY A 188 0.97 -9.75 -26.34
C GLY A 188 2.23 -9.09 -26.87
N SER A 189 2.69 -7.98 -26.26
CA SER A 189 3.87 -7.22 -26.71
C SER A 189 5.17 -8.02 -26.70
N GLN A 190 5.22 -9.12 -25.94
CA GLN A 190 6.39 -9.99 -25.78
C GLN A 190 6.29 -11.32 -26.55
N LEU A 191 5.23 -11.56 -27.30
CA LEU A 191 5.00 -12.79 -28.05
C LEU A 191 5.54 -12.68 -29.48
N GLN A 192 6.03 -13.81 -30.02
CA GLN A 192 6.50 -13.86 -31.40
C GLN A 192 5.37 -13.64 -32.44
N ALA A 193 4.13 -13.99 -32.08
CA ALA A 193 2.95 -13.74 -32.90
C ALA A 193 1.96 -12.87 -32.10
N ASP A 194 1.41 -11.86 -32.75
CA ASP A 194 0.38 -11.02 -32.16
C ASP A 194 -0.93 -11.80 -32.01
N GLN A 195 -1.25 -12.17 -30.78
CA GLN A 195 -2.50 -12.89 -30.45
C GLN A 195 -3.76 -12.06 -30.75
N TRP A 196 -3.65 -10.75 -30.91
CA TRP A 196 -4.75 -9.84 -31.20
C TRP A 196 -4.90 -9.53 -32.69
N ALA A 197 -4.00 -10.03 -33.55
CA ALA A 197 -4.07 -9.81 -35.00
C ALA A 197 -5.42 -10.23 -35.62
N PRO A 198 -6.08 -11.34 -35.22
CA PRO A 198 -7.39 -11.71 -35.75
C PRO A 198 -8.48 -10.67 -35.49
N CYS A 199 -8.38 -9.89 -34.40
CA CYS A 199 -9.36 -8.87 -34.03
C CYS A 199 -9.47 -7.76 -35.06
N ALA A 200 -8.41 -7.48 -35.82
CA ALA A 200 -8.42 -6.44 -36.86
C ALA A 200 -9.49 -6.68 -37.95
N ARG A 201 -9.88 -7.95 -38.19
CA ARG A 201 -10.87 -8.34 -39.19
C ARG A 201 -12.19 -8.83 -38.54
N CYS A 202 -12.33 -8.67 -37.22
CA CYS A 202 -13.50 -9.16 -36.47
C CYS A 202 -14.70 -8.25 -36.72
N SER A 203 -15.87 -8.84 -37.06
CA SER A 203 -17.11 -8.09 -37.28
C SER A 203 -17.63 -7.41 -36.01
N ALA A 204 -17.28 -7.92 -34.84
CA ALA A 204 -17.62 -7.35 -33.54
C ALA A 204 -16.62 -6.27 -33.05
N LEU A 205 -15.60 -5.91 -33.84
CA LEU A 205 -14.49 -5.02 -33.42
C LEU A 205 -14.97 -3.72 -32.76
N GLN A 206 -15.97 -3.06 -33.33
CA GLN A 206 -16.45 -1.75 -32.88
C GLN A 206 -17.15 -1.79 -31.50
N ARG A 207 -17.71 -2.93 -31.12
CA ARG A 207 -18.44 -3.14 -29.86
C ARG A 207 -17.67 -4.01 -28.87
N CYS A 208 -16.50 -4.51 -29.25
CA CYS A 208 -15.66 -5.35 -28.41
C CYS A 208 -14.84 -4.51 -27.43
N SER A 209 -15.25 -4.46 -26.15
CA SER A 209 -14.54 -3.72 -25.12
C SER A 209 -13.13 -4.27 -24.86
N ALA A 210 -12.89 -5.57 -24.99
CA ALA A 210 -11.57 -6.18 -24.86
C ALA A 210 -10.59 -5.67 -25.94
N SER A 211 -11.04 -5.64 -27.21
CA SER A 211 -10.23 -5.08 -28.30
C SER A 211 -9.99 -3.58 -28.13
N ALA A 212 -10.98 -2.83 -27.65
CA ALA A 212 -10.83 -1.41 -27.32
C ALA A 212 -9.77 -1.20 -26.24
N SER A 213 -9.81 -1.96 -25.13
CA SER A 213 -8.82 -1.90 -24.06
C SER A 213 -7.40 -2.17 -24.57
N VAL A 214 -7.22 -3.18 -25.41
CA VAL A 214 -5.90 -3.52 -25.99
C VAL A 214 -5.38 -2.40 -26.88
N ARG A 215 -6.23 -1.84 -27.74
CA ARG A 215 -5.84 -0.72 -28.62
C ARG A 215 -5.42 0.50 -27.81
N THR A 216 -6.21 0.87 -26.80
CA THR A 216 -5.90 1.99 -25.90
C THR A 216 -4.57 1.78 -25.18
N LEU A 217 -4.34 0.60 -24.60
CA LEU A 217 -3.11 0.33 -23.84
C LEU A 217 -1.86 0.12 -24.71
N ARG A 218 -2.02 -0.16 -26.00
CA ARG A 218 -0.95 -0.22 -27.00
C ARG A 218 -0.68 1.13 -27.68
N ASP A 219 -1.57 2.09 -27.54
CA ASP A 219 -1.38 3.43 -28.07
C ASP A 219 -0.14 4.08 -27.44
N GLY A 220 0.67 4.75 -28.27
CA GLY A 220 1.95 5.31 -27.83
C GLY A 220 1.83 6.50 -26.87
N GLU A 221 0.72 7.21 -26.92
CA GLU A 221 0.48 8.42 -26.13
C GLU A 221 -0.49 8.17 -24.97
N LEU A 222 -1.60 7.52 -25.27
CA LEU A 222 -2.66 7.23 -24.31
C LEU A 222 -2.30 6.03 -23.41
N GLY A 223 -1.67 5.00 -23.96
CA GLY A 223 -1.33 3.77 -23.22
C GLY A 223 -0.50 3.99 -21.97
N PRO A 224 0.61 4.75 -22.03
CA PRO A 224 1.39 5.05 -20.83
C PRO A 224 0.59 5.79 -19.74
N ARG A 225 -0.34 6.67 -20.14
CA ARG A 225 -1.21 7.41 -19.21
C ARG A 225 -2.19 6.48 -18.51
N VAL A 226 -2.91 5.65 -19.27
CA VAL A 226 -3.87 4.68 -18.73
C VAL A 226 -3.18 3.70 -17.80
N ARG A 227 -2.00 3.20 -18.16
CA ARG A 227 -1.20 2.31 -17.28
C ARG A 227 -0.81 2.99 -15.97
N ARG A 228 -0.42 4.28 -16.00
CA ARG A 228 -0.09 5.06 -14.82
C ARG A 228 -1.31 5.21 -13.91
N LYS A 229 -2.45 5.63 -14.46
CA LYS A 229 -3.69 5.80 -13.70
C LYS A 229 -4.21 4.48 -13.11
N LEU A 230 -4.06 3.38 -13.85
CA LEU A 230 -4.36 2.05 -13.31
C LEU A 230 -3.41 1.65 -12.18
N ALA A 231 -2.12 1.97 -12.32
CA ALA A 231 -1.16 1.77 -11.24
C ALA A 231 -1.50 2.63 -10.01
N ASP A 232 -1.88 3.89 -10.20
CA ASP A 232 -2.27 4.80 -9.12
C ASP A 232 -3.48 4.24 -8.34
N ALA A 233 -4.51 3.74 -9.04
CA ALA A 233 -5.68 3.14 -8.40
C ALA A 233 -5.34 1.86 -7.61
N LEU A 234 -4.53 0.98 -8.18
CA LEU A 234 -4.07 -0.23 -7.51
C LEU A 234 -3.14 0.08 -6.32
N GLN A 235 -2.33 1.13 -6.42
CA GLN A 235 -1.49 1.58 -5.30
C GLN A 235 -2.32 2.18 -4.18
N ALA A 236 -3.36 2.98 -4.49
CA ALA A 236 -4.27 3.50 -3.48
C ALA A 236 -4.94 2.36 -2.69
N SER A 237 -5.42 1.31 -3.39
CA SER A 237 -5.98 0.11 -2.75
C SER A 237 -4.95 -0.63 -1.87
N HIS A 238 -3.69 -0.74 -2.31
CA HIS A 238 -2.63 -1.34 -1.50
C HIS A 238 -2.28 -0.49 -0.26
N LEU A 239 -2.25 0.84 -0.42
CA LEU A 239 -1.86 1.78 0.63
C LEU A 239 -2.97 2.01 1.68
N ARG A 240 -4.22 1.71 1.35
CA ARG A 240 -5.29 1.67 2.33
C ARG A 240 -5.03 0.62 3.40
N GLY A 241 -4.34 -0.47 3.06
CA GLY A 241 -3.86 -1.47 4.00
C GLY A 241 -4.87 -2.53 4.41
N GLU A 242 -6.11 -2.48 3.89
CA GLU A 242 -7.18 -3.42 4.20
C GLU A 242 -6.94 -4.80 3.55
N ILE A 243 -6.25 -4.82 2.41
CA ILE A 243 -5.99 -6.04 1.65
C ILE A 243 -4.52 -6.22 1.31
N HIS A 244 -4.12 -7.49 1.21
CA HIS A 244 -2.82 -7.87 0.65
C HIS A 244 -2.99 -8.32 -0.79
N ILE A 245 -2.49 -7.52 -1.76
CA ILE A 245 -2.63 -7.81 -3.19
C ILE A 245 -1.71 -8.97 -3.59
N THR A 246 -2.28 -10.13 -3.84
CA THR A 246 -1.55 -11.29 -4.35
C THR A 246 -1.43 -11.26 -5.88
N ALA A 247 -0.45 -11.97 -6.45
CA ALA A 247 -0.30 -12.07 -7.91
C ALA A 247 -1.51 -12.74 -8.58
N ARG A 248 -2.23 -13.59 -7.86
CA ARG A 248 -3.46 -14.23 -8.35
C ARG A 248 -4.59 -13.23 -8.45
N GLU A 249 -4.83 -12.46 -7.41
CA GLU A 249 -5.87 -11.43 -7.36
C GLU A 249 -5.60 -10.32 -8.35
N LEU A 250 -4.36 -9.80 -8.39
CA LEU A 250 -3.96 -8.79 -9.35
C LEU A 250 -4.20 -9.25 -10.79
N ARG A 251 -3.82 -10.50 -11.11
CA ARG A 251 -4.07 -11.08 -12.43
C ARG A 251 -5.57 -11.19 -12.72
N ALA A 252 -6.37 -11.67 -11.77
CA ALA A 252 -7.81 -11.84 -11.96
C ALA A 252 -8.50 -10.48 -12.14
N ALA A 253 -8.17 -9.48 -11.32
CA ALA A 253 -8.68 -8.12 -11.43
C ALA A 253 -8.32 -7.48 -12.78
N LEU A 254 -7.06 -7.58 -13.21
CA LEU A 254 -6.63 -7.03 -14.50
C LEU A 254 -7.30 -7.72 -15.69
N VAL A 255 -7.50 -9.05 -15.65
CA VAL A 255 -8.25 -9.77 -16.70
C VAL A 255 -9.68 -9.26 -16.77
N PHE A 256 -10.35 -9.11 -15.63
CA PHE A 256 -11.70 -8.55 -15.58
C PHE A 256 -11.73 -7.09 -16.07
N ILE A 257 -10.86 -6.24 -15.58
CA ILE A 257 -10.81 -4.82 -15.98
C ILE A 257 -10.60 -4.69 -17.50
N LEU A 258 -9.66 -5.43 -18.07
CA LEU A 258 -9.28 -5.27 -19.47
C LEU A 258 -10.22 -5.98 -20.43
N PHE A 259 -10.71 -7.16 -20.06
CA PHE A 259 -11.41 -8.03 -21.00
C PHE A 259 -12.88 -8.28 -20.65
N GLY A 260 -13.28 -8.03 -19.40
CA GLY A 260 -14.64 -8.31 -18.91
C GLY A 260 -14.90 -9.80 -18.74
N ILE A 261 -16.19 -10.16 -18.79
CA ILE A 261 -16.68 -11.53 -18.58
C ILE A 261 -17.14 -12.18 -19.88
N HIS A 262 -17.40 -11.41 -20.93
CA HIS A 262 -17.95 -11.90 -22.20
C HIS A 262 -16.84 -12.39 -23.13
N ASP A 263 -17.03 -13.58 -23.66
CA ASP A 263 -16.15 -14.13 -24.68
C ASP A 263 -16.49 -13.67 -26.12
N CYS A 264 -15.66 -14.06 -27.08
CA CYS A 264 -15.86 -13.67 -28.48
C CYS A 264 -17.15 -14.27 -29.06
N GLN A 265 -17.53 -15.49 -28.67
CA GLN A 265 -18.70 -16.17 -29.19
C GLN A 265 -19.99 -15.46 -28.75
N GLU A 266 -20.08 -15.12 -27.47
CA GLU A 266 -21.22 -14.35 -26.92
C GLU A 266 -21.40 -13.00 -27.63
N LEU A 267 -20.30 -12.31 -27.95
CA LEU A 267 -20.34 -11.06 -28.71
C LEU A 267 -20.80 -11.24 -30.15
N HIS A 268 -20.51 -12.38 -30.77
CA HIS A 268 -20.97 -12.66 -32.12
C HIS A 268 -22.42 -13.07 -32.15
N ASP A 269 -22.85 -13.88 -31.18
CA ASP A 269 -24.21 -14.42 -31.09
C ASP A 269 -25.22 -13.35 -30.65
N ASN A 270 -24.77 -12.31 -29.92
CA ASN A 270 -25.63 -11.24 -29.45
C ASN A 270 -25.15 -9.86 -29.94
N PRO A 271 -25.66 -9.37 -31.09
CA PRO A 271 -25.30 -8.06 -31.66
C PRO A 271 -25.63 -6.85 -30.76
N ASP A 272 -26.60 -6.96 -29.88
CA ASP A 272 -27.05 -5.89 -28.98
C ASP A 272 -26.23 -5.82 -27.69
N LEU A 273 -25.38 -6.80 -27.44
CA LEU A 273 -24.53 -6.85 -26.25
C LEU A 273 -23.48 -5.72 -26.33
N LYS A 274 -23.50 -4.84 -25.33
CA LYS A 274 -22.56 -3.73 -25.15
C LYS A 274 -21.79 -3.93 -23.85
N PRO A 275 -20.66 -4.64 -23.86
CA PRO A 275 -19.86 -4.82 -22.67
C PRO A 275 -19.35 -3.48 -22.13
N ALA A 276 -19.38 -3.32 -20.81
CA ALA A 276 -18.83 -2.13 -20.17
C ALA A 276 -17.37 -1.90 -20.56
N PRO A 277 -16.90 -0.66 -20.73
CA PRO A 277 -15.50 -0.34 -21.01
C PRO A 277 -14.61 -0.57 -19.79
N TYR A 278 -13.27 -0.61 -20.00
CA TYR A 278 -12.31 -0.89 -18.93
C TYR A 278 -12.36 0.12 -17.79
N TRP A 279 -12.64 1.39 -18.07
CA TRP A 279 -12.72 2.44 -17.06
C TRP A 279 -13.90 2.25 -16.09
N ASP A 280 -15.03 1.72 -16.58
CA ASP A 280 -16.15 1.37 -15.71
C ASP A 280 -15.86 0.10 -14.92
N ARG A 281 -15.31 -0.94 -15.55
CA ARG A 281 -14.94 -2.18 -14.86
C ARG A 281 -13.88 -2.00 -13.80
N ALA A 282 -13.00 -1.00 -13.93
CA ALA A 282 -11.97 -0.71 -12.94
C ALA A 282 -12.55 -0.28 -11.58
N PHE A 283 -13.71 0.38 -11.60
CA PHE A 283 -14.35 0.92 -10.40
C PHE A 283 -15.76 0.35 -10.15
N SER A 284 -16.18 -0.66 -10.92
CA SER A 284 -17.46 -1.32 -10.69
C SER A 284 -17.47 -2.00 -9.34
N ALA A 285 -18.48 -1.69 -8.53
CA ALA A 285 -18.72 -2.46 -7.32
C ALA A 285 -19.06 -3.93 -7.66
N ALA A 286 -18.69 -4.81 -6.76
CA ALA A 286 -18.75 -6.26 -6.91
C ALA A 286 -20.12 -6.86 -7.32
N GLY A 287 -21.21 -6.10 -7.27
CA GLY A 287 -22.56 -6.56 -7.61
C GLY A 287 -22.99 -6.34 -9.06
N GLU A 288 -22.33 -5.45 -9.80
CA GLU A 288 -22.75 -5.05 -11.15
C GLU A 288 -22.28 -6.01 -12.26
N ALA A 289 -21.29 -6.82 -12.00
CA ALA A 289 -20.63 -7.66 -13.00
C ALA A 289 -21.11 -9.13 -13.03
N GLY A 290 -22.25 -9.44 -12.43
CA GLY A 290 -22.83 -10.80 -12.46
C GLY A 290 -22.16 -11.79 -11.50
N GLU A 291 -22.75 -12.94 -11.30
CA GLU A 291 -22.59 -13.97 -10.26
C GLU A 291 -21.19 -14.60 -10.04
N GLY A 292 -20.09 -13.91 -10.33
CA GLY A 292 -18.73 -14.35 -10.00
C GLY A 292 -18.30 -13.80 -8.64
N ARG A 293 -17.63 -14.61 -7.81
CA ARG A 293 -16.87 -14.16 -6.65
C ARG A 293 -15.85 -13.10 -7.13
N GLN A 294 -16.21 -11.86 -6.95
CA GLN A 294 -15.32 -10.76 -7.26
C GLN A 294 -14.31 -10.68 -6.13
N GLY A 295 -13.03 -10.59 -6.50
CA GLY A 295 -11.96 -10.52 -5.53
C GLY A 295 -12.04 -9.23 -4.72
N GLU A 296 -11.58 -9.30 -3.50
CA GLU A 296 -11.48 -8.17 -2.56
C GLU A 296 -10.84 -6.92 -3.21
N LEU A 297 -9.88 -7.12 -4.12
CA LEU A 297 -9.21 -6.03 -4.84
C LEU A 297 -10.16 -5.17 -5.68
N LEU A 298 -11.17 -5.75 -6.35
CA LEU A 298 -12.13 -4.95 -7.12
C LEU A 298 -13.09 -4.17 -6.22
N ALA A 299 -13.46 -4.75 -5.07
CA ALA A 299 -14.23 -4.05 -4.05
C ALA A 299 -13.44 -2.85 -3.49
N GLU A 300 -12.14 -3.03 -3.23
CA GLU A 300 -11.26 -1.95 -2.78
C GLU A 300 -11.10 -0.85 -3.83
N LEU A 301 -10.94 -1.19 -5.11
CA LEU A 301 -10.85 -0.20 -6.18
C LEU A 301 -12.12 0.68 -6.26
N ALA A 302 -13.29 0.13 -5.97
CA ALA A 302 -14.55 0.88 -6.00
C ALA A 302 -14.60 2.03 -4.96
N HIS A 303 -13.87 1.94 -3.85
CA HIS A 303 -13.76 3.02 -2.88
C HIS A 303 -13.05 4.26 -3.45
N PHE A 304 -12.20 4.07 -4.44
CA PHE A 304 -11.43 5.13 -5.06
C PHE A 304 -12.04 5.65 -6.38
N ASP A 305 -13.30 5.32 -6.65
CA ASP A 305 -13.98 5.72 -7.87
C ASP A 305 -14.00 7.24 -8.04
N PRO A 306 -13.40 7.80 -9.10
CA PRO A 306 -13.41 9.24 -9.34
C PRO A 306 -14.82 9.80 -9.57
N ALA A 307 -15.81 8.93 -9.85
CA ALA A 307 -17.20 9.34 -10.02
C ALA A 307 -17.91 9.67 -8.69
N LEU A 308 -17.33 9.29 -7.55
CA LEU A 308 -17.86 9.66 -6.22
C LEU A 308 -17.60 11.13 -5.86
N GLU A 309 -16.63 11.78 -6.50
CA GLU A 309 -16.34 13.20 -6.32
C GLU A 309 -17.23 14.06 -7.24
N ALA A 310 -17.94 15.02 -6.65
CA ALA A 310 -18.75 15.97 -7.43
C ALA A 310 -17.94 17.24 -7.75
N ASP A 311 -17.81 17.57 -9.03
CA ASP A 311 -17.20 18.81 -9.51
C ASP A 311 -18.08 19.43 -10.59
N SER A 312 -18.67 20.59 -10.29
CA SER A 312 -19.64 21.24 -11.18
C SER A 312 -19.02 21.75 -12.49
N ILE A 313 -17.74 22.12 -12.47
CA ILE A 313 -17.04 22.62 -13.67
C ILE A 313 -16.66 21.45 -14.55
N LEU A 314 -16.09 20.40 -13.98
CA LEU A 314 -15.76 19.15 -14.69
C LEU A 314 -17.03 18.55 -15.32
N ASP A 315 -18.10 18.40 -14.54
CA ASP A 315 -19.36 17.80 -15.01
C ASP A 315 -19.97 18.56 -16.17
N ARG A 316 -19.96 19.89 -16.12
CA ARG A 316 -20.42 20.72 -17.25
C ARG A 316 -19.62 20.42 -18.53
N ASN A 317 -18.33 20.16 -18.42
CA ASN A 317 -17.47 19.82 -19.57
C ASN A 317 -17.66 18.37 -20.04
N LEU A 318 -18.10 17.47 -19.17
CA LEU A 318 -18.35 16.06 -19.50
C LEU A 318 -19.74 15.82 -20.11
N LEU A 319 -20.76 16.57 -19.68
CA LEU A 319 -22.15 16.42 -20.14
C LEU A 319 -22.35 16.45 -21.68
N PRO A 320 -21.65 17.30 -22.46
CA PRO A 320 -21.78 17.28 -23.91
C PRO A 320 -21.28 16.02 -24.60
N ARG A 321 -20.51 15.19 -23.90
CA ARG A 321 -19.88 13.96 -24.42
C ARG A 321 -20.69 12.71 -24.12
N THR A 322 -21.61 12.79 -23.17
CA THR A 322 -22.54 11.70 -22.89
C THR A 322 -23.59 11.61 -23.97
N ALA A 323 -23.98 10.39 -24.36
CA ALA A 323 -25.09 10.22 -25.32
C ALA A 323 -26.38 10.84 -24.79
N PRO A 324 -27.30 11.33 -25.65
CA PRO A 324 -28.52 12.01 -25.22
C PRO A 324 -29.37 11.17 -24.25
N ASP A 325 -29.42 9.87 -24.44
CA ASP A 325 -30.17 8.96 -23.57
C ASP A 325 -29.44 8.70 -22.23
N GLU A 326 -28.14 8.74 -22.21
CA GLU A 326 -27.29 8.58 -21.02
C GLU A 326 -27.23 9.85 -20.18
N ARG A 327 -27.43 11.04 -20.77
CA ARG A 327 -27.51 12.32 -20.05
C ARG A 327 -28.63 12.37 -19.02
N LYS A 328 -29.64 11.53 -19.19
CA LYS A 328 -30.77 11.40 -18.26
C LYS A 328 -30.46 10.46 -17.10
N SER A 329 -29.36 9.72 -17.16
CA SER A 329 -28.92 8.80 -16.11
C SER A 329 -27.66 9.33 -15.43
N LEU A 330 -27.59 9.25 -14.11
CA LEU A 330 -26.37 9.52 -13.35
C LEU A 330 -25.21 8.62 -13.78
N GLY A 331 -25.52 7.41 -14.29
CA GLY A 331 -24.55 6.43 -14.78
C GLY A 331 -23.71 6.91 -15.96
N GLY A 332 -24.29 7.67 -16.90
CA GLY A 332 -23.55 8.21 -18.05
C GLY A 332 -22.50 9.25 -17.66
N LEU A 333 -22.79 10.11 -16.68
CA LEU A 333 -21.83 11.06 -16.16
C LEU A 333 -20.72 10.39 -15.36
N ALA A 334 -21.05 9.38 -14.56
CA ALA A 334 -20.07 8.59 -13.82
C ALA A 334 -19.08 7.90 -14.77
N SER A 335 -19.57 7.25 -15.84
CA SER A 335 -18.71 6.62 -16.86
C SER A 335 -17.82 7.65 -17.56
N ALA A 336 -18.36 8.83 -17.90
CA ALA A 336 -17.58 9.91 -18.52
C ALA A 336 -16.46 10.44 -17.60
N ARG A 337 -16.69 10.52 -16.28
CA ARG A 337 -15.66 10.88 -15.29
C ARG A 337 -14.57 9.82 -15.19
N ARG A 338 -14.94 8.54 -15.10
CA ARG A 338 -14.00 7.41 -15.07
C ARG A 338 -13.15 7.39 -16.33
N GLN A 339 -13.75 7.61 -17.51
CA GLN A 339 -13.02 7.73 -18.76
C GLN A 339 -12.05 8.93 -18.73
N ALA A 340 -12.52 10.09 -18.30
CA ALA A 340 -11.69 11.30 -18.21
C ALA A 340 -10.50 11.10 -17.26
N PHE A 341 -10.70 10.42 -16.11
CA PHE A 341 -9.63 10.09 -15.18
C PHE A 341 -8.50 9.29 -15.84
N PHE A 342 -8.83 8.30 -16.66
CA PHE A 342 -7.82 7.49 -17.34
C PHE A 342 -7.18 8.17 -18.55
N GLU A 343 -7.95 8.92 -19.33
CA GLU A 343 -7.57 9.32 -20.68
C GLU A 343 -7.20 10.80 -20.86
N TRP A 344 -7.66 11.70 -19.97
CA TRP A 344 -7.34 13.11 -20.07
C TRP A 344 -5.94 13.42 -19.51
N ASP A 345 -5.29 14.39 -20.14
CA ASP A 345 -4.00 14.92 -19.72
C ASP A 345 -4.14 16.31 -19.07
N GLU A 346 -3.03 16.78 -18.49
CA GLU A 346 -2.95 18.10 -17.87
C GLU A 346 -3.20 19.23 -18.88
N ASN A 347 -2.77 19.07 -20.15
CA ASN A 347 -3.02 20.07 -21.19
C ASN A 347 -4.52 20.24 -21.44
N ARG A 348 -5.27 19.15 -21.44
CA ARG A 348 -6.71 19.18 -21.60
C ARG A 348 -7.40 19.81 -20.40
N LEU A 349 -6.96 19.50 -19.19
CA LEU A 349 -7.48 20.14 -17.97
C LEU A 349 -7.21 21.64 -17.99
N SER A 350 -5.99 22.04 -18.33
CA SER A 350 -5.60 23.45 -18.45
C SER A 350 -6.40 24.20 -19.52
N ALA A 351 -6.64 23.57 -20.67
CA ALA A 351 -7.48 24.16 -21.72
C ALA A 351 -8.94 24.36 -21.30
N LEU A 352 -9.42 23.61 -20.32
CA LEU A 352 -10.74 23.74 -19.70
C LEU A 352 -10.74 24.59 -18.44
N GLN A 353 -9.60 25.20 -18.10
CA GLN A 353 -9.40 25.98 -16.86
C GLN A 353 -9.70 25.17 -15.60
N LEU A 354 -9.47 23.84 -15.65
CA LEU A 354 -9.59 22.95 -14.51
C LEU A 354 -8.24 22.82 -13.79
N PRO A 355 -8.23 22.69 -12.46
CA PRO A 355 -7.02 22.43 -11.73
C PRO A 355 -6.47 21.02 -12.05
N PRO A 356 -5.15 20.78 -11.92
CA PRO A 356 -4.53 19.47 -12.25
C PRO A 356 -5.14 18.29 -11.52
N ASP A 357 -5.70 18.53 -10.33
CA ASP A 357 -6.31 17.53 -9.45
C ASP A 357 -7.83 17.39 -9.61
N ALA A 358 -8.45 18.08 -10.60
CA ALA A 358 -9.89 17.96 -10.88
C ALA A 358 -10.33 16.51 -11.20
N LEU A 359 -9.42 15.70 -11.71
CA LEU A 359 -9.60 14.27 -11.99
C LEU A 359 -8.78 13.43 -11.01
N SER A 360 -9.03 13.61 -9.71
CA SER A 360 -8.48 12.76 -8.66
C SER A 360 -9.40 11.58 -8.35
N MET A 361 -8.84 10.54 -7.75
CA MET A 361 -9.61 9.46 -7.15
C MET A 361 -10.24 9.94 -5.84
N HIS A 362 -11.43 9.43 -5.53
CA HIS A 362 -12.09 9.68 -4.26
C HIS A 362 -11.17 9.29 -3.09
N GLY A 363 -11.04 10.15 -2.09
CA GLY A 363 -10.21 9.90 -0.90
C GLY A 363 -8.70 9.74 -1.15
N ALA A 364 -8.22 9.91 -2.39
CA ALA A 364 -6.80 9.72 -2.74
C ALA A 364 -6.18 10.88 -3.54
N LYS A 365 -6.71 12.08 -3.40
CA LYS A 365 -6.19 13.30 -4.03
C LYS A 365 -4.70 13.53 -3.74
N HIS A 366 -4.24 13.18 -2.54
CA HIS A 366 -2.85 13.36 -2.09
C HIS A 366 -1.99 12.10 -2.20
N LEU A 367 -2.38 11.12 -3.02
CA LEU A 367 -1.67 9.85 -3.18
C LEU A 367 -0.18 10.02 -3.51
N ASP A 368 0.15 10.90 -4.44
CA ASP A 368 1.54 11.17 -4.84
C ASP A 368 2.37 11.71 -3.69
N ARG A 369 1.78 12.60 -2.90
CA ARG A 369 2.43 13.19 -1.73
C ARG A 369 2.64 12.14 -0.63
N PHE A 370 1.63 11.29 -0.39
CA PHE A 370 1.72 10.19 0.58
C PHE A 370 2.81 9.19 0.19
N ARG A 371 2.77 8.67 -1.02
CA ARG A 371 3.73 7.64 -1.48
C ARG A 371 5.18 8.15 -1.56
N SER A 372 5.40 9.46 -1.72
CA SER A 372 6.74 10.04 -1.82
C SER A 372 7.41 10.34 -0.47
N VAL A 373 6.70 10.23 0.66
CA VAL A 373 7.25 10.55 2.00
C VAL A 373 8.62 9.89 2.29
N PRO A 374 8.86 8.60 1.96
CA PRO A 374 10.15 7.97 2.23
C PRO A 374 11.34 8.62 1.53
N ILE A 375 11.11 9.25 0.38
CA ILE A 375 12.15 9.86 -0.48
C ILE A 375 12.15 11.39 -0.46
N MET A 376 11.25 12.01 0.29
CA MET A 376 11.19 13.47 0.45
C MET A 376 12.47 14.02 1.09
N SER A 377 12.85 15.22 0.70
CA SER A 377 13.86 16.00 1.40
C SER A 377 13.44 16.24 2.86
N THR A 378 14.40 16.57 3.72
CA THR A 378 14.11 16.89 5.13
C THR A 378 13.18 18.10 5.24
N ASP A 379 13.38 19.10 4.39
CA ASP A 379 12.59 20.34 4.41
C ASP A 379 11.15 20.09 3.95
N ASP A 380 10.95 19.36 2.84
CA ASP A 380 9.62 18.99 2.35
C ASP A 380 8.87 18.13 3.37
N ARG A 381 9.59 17.20 4.02
CA ARG A 381 9.00 16.34 5.06
C ARG A 381 8.60 17.14 6.29
N SER A 382 9.40 18.14 6.68
CA SER A 382 9.09 19.04 7.78
C SER A 382 7.91 19.95 7.45
N ALA A 383 7.81 20.43 6.20
CA ALA A 383 6.66 21.19 5.73
C ALA A 383 5.38 20.32 5.74
N LEU A 384 5.46 19.10 5.22
CA LEU A 384 4.34 18.16 5.26
C LEU A 384 3.92 17.81 6.69
N CYS A 385 4.88 17.63 7.60
CA CYS A 385 4.61 17.40 9.03
C CYS A 385 3.78 18.54 9.63
N ARG A 386 4.12 19.80 9.33
CA ARG A 386 3.35 20.96 9.77
C ARG A 386 1.94 20.99 9.16
N ASP A 387 1.82 20.69 7.86
CA ASP A 387 0.51 20.63 7.19
C ASP A 387 -0.43 19.62 7.86
N LEU A 388 0.08 18.42 8.18
CA LEU A 388 -0.69 17.39 8.88
C LEU A 388 -1.08 17.82 10.30
N CYS A 389 -0.16 18.44 11.03
CA CYS A 389 -0.42 19.00 12.35
C CYS A 389 -1.49 20.12 12.29
N LEU A 390 -1.45 20.99 11.27
CA LEU A 390 -2.50 22.00 11.06
C LEU A 390 -3.86 21.33 10.78
N GLY A 391 -3.89 20.26 9.99
CA GLY A 391 -5.11 19.47 9.81
C GLY A 391 -5.66 18.92 11.14
N ILE A 392 -4.79 18.44 12.03
CA ILE A 392 -5.18 18.02 13.39
C ILE A 392 -5.77 19.22 14.17
N ALA A 393 -5.12 20.38 14.11
CA ALA A 393 -5.60 21.56 14.81
C ALA A 393 -7.00 22.01 14.33
N HIS A 394 -7.32 21.87 13.06
CA HIS A 394 -8.66 22.18 12.53
C HIS A 394 -9.76 21.25 13.08
N LEU A 395 -9.41 20.07 13.58
CA LEU A 395 -10.37 19.18 14.28
C LEU A 395 -10.70 19.66 15.69
N GLU A 396 -9.85 20.53 16.27
CA GLU A 396 -9.98 20.97 17.66
C GLU A 396 -11.01 22.09 17.86
N ASP A 397 -11.64 22.59 16.78
CA ASP A 397 -12.62 23.67 16.83
C ASP A 397 -12.10 24.88 17.63
N LEU A 398 -10.93 25.37 17.25
CA LEU A 398 -10.25 26.49 17.86
C LEU A 398 -10.49 27.76 17.08
N PRO A 399 -10.45 28.94 17.74
CA PRO A 399 -10.58 30.23 17.05
C PRO A 399 -9.40 30.48 16.10
N GLU A 400 -9.62 31.18 15.00
CA GLU A 400 -8.61 31.44 13.96
C GLU A 400 -7.30 32.01 14.51
N VAL A 401 -7.37 32.79 15.58
CA VAL A 401 -6.20 33.35 16.25
C VAL A 401 -5.24 32.30 16.81
N ALA A 402 -5.72 31.10 17.16
CA ALA A 402 -4.89 30.02 17.66
C ALA A 402 -3.93 29.49 16.58
N PHE A 403 -4.31 29.55 15.30
CA PHE A 403 -3.51 29.06 14.16
C PHE A 403 -2.36 30.00 13.76
N ARG A 404 -2.32 31.23 14.28
CA ARG A 404 -1.21 32.17 14.06
C ARG A 404 0.00 31.90 14.95
N SER A 405 -0.11 30.91 15.84
CA SER A 405 0.90 30.59 16.84
C SER A 405 2.06 29.75 16.27
N GLN A 406 3.22 29.80 16.93
CA GLN A 406 4.45 29.08 16.57
C GLN A 406 4.44 27.62 17.09
N GLY A 407 3.36 26.87 16.84
CA GLY A 407 3.23 25.48 17.28
C GLY A 407 1.84 24.93 16.98
N LEU A 408 1.67 23.64 17.24
CA LEU A 408 0.39 22.96 17.14
C LEU A 408 -0.51 23.36 18.32
N PRO A 409 -1.63 24.08 18.08
CA PRO A 409 -2.59 24.37 19.13
C PRO A 409 -3.48 23.14 19.37
N LEU A 410 -3.62 22.74 20.62
CA LEU A 410 -4.44 21.60 21.04
C LEU A 410 -5.38 22.02 22.16
N ARG A 411 -6.67 21.77 21.98
CA ARG A 411 -7.70 22.08 22.97
C ARG A 411 -7.51 21.24 24.24
N VAL A 412 -7.63 21.87 25.40
CA VAL A 412 -7.55 21.19 26.71
C VAL A 412 -8.91 21.11 27.42
N THR A 413 -9.93 21.78 26.90
CA THR A 413 -11.30 21.72 27.39
C THR A 413 -12.15 20.83 26.52
N PRO A 414 -13.20 20.17 27.05
CA PRO A 414 -14.17 19.44 26.23
C PRO A 414 -14.74 20.35 25.11
N ARG A 415 -15.10 19.76 23.98
CA ARG A 415 -15.82 20.43 22.88
C ARG A 415 -17.27 20.68 23.26
N THR A 416 -17.49 21.45 24.32
CA THR A 416 -18.83 21.96 24.67
C THR A 416 -19.02 23.29 23.96
N PRO A 417 -20.25 23.70 23.61
CA PRO A 417 -20.53 25.02 23.06
C PRO A 417 -20.36 26.08 24.15
N THR A 418 -19.14 26.25 24.63
CA THR A 418 -18.74 27.30 25.55
C THR A 418 -18.18 28.44 24.73
N GLU A 419 -18.51 29.66 25.12
CA GLU A 419 -18.02 30.86 24.44
C GLU A 419 -16.52 31.05 24.53
N SER A 420 -15.80 30.30 25.39
CA SER A 420 -14.37 30.42 25.62
C SER A 420 -13.61 29.16 25.14
N ALA A 421 -12.47 29.37 24.49
CA ALA A 421 -11.56 28.32 24.08
C ALA A 421 -10.26 28.35 24.90
N PHE A 422 -9.80 27.19 25.34
CA PHE A 422 -8.52 27.01 26.02
C PHE A 422 -7.68 25.98 25.28
N TRP A 423 -6.41 26.31 24.99
CA TRP A 423 -5.50 25.41 24.29
C TRP A 423 -4.06 25.52 24.81
N VAL A 424 -3.29 24.49 24.57
CA VAL A 424 -1.84 24.47 24.73
C VAL A 424 -1.15 24.52 23.39
N LEU A 425 0.08 25.02 23.34
CA LEU A 425 0.90 25.04 22.14
C LEU A 425 2.01 23.99 22.27
N LYS A 426 2.12 23.12 21.27
CA LYS A 426 3.24 22.19 21.16
C LYS A 426 4.17 22.67 20.03
N PRO A 427 5.44 22.99 20.33
CA PRO A 427 6.40 23.53 19.35
C PRO A 427 6.60 22.59 18.17
N TRP A 428 6.76 23.14 16.96
CA TRP A 428 6.92 22.39 15.71
C TRP A 428 8.12 21.46 15.70
N ASP A 429 9.20 21.83 16.37
CA ASP A 429 10.43 21.04 16.48
C ASP A 429 10.30 19.74 17.29
N ARG A 430 9.16 19.55 17.95
CA ARG A 430 8.81 18.32 18.68
C ARG A 430 8.20 17.27 17.78
N PHE A 431 7.80 17.62 16.58
CA PHE A 431 7.14 16.71 15.64
C PHE A 431 8.08 16.29 14.53
N ALA A 432 8.02 15.01 14.18
CA ALA A 432 8.75 14.44 13.06
C ALA A 432 7.86 13.46 12.29
N LEU A 433 7.95 13.47 10.96
CA LEU A 433 7.25 12.54 10.10
C LEU A 433 8.21 11.46 9.60
N ILE A 434 7.84 10.20 9.78
CA ILE A 434 8.63 9.03 9.37
C ILE A 434 7.73 8.11 8.54
N ALA A 435 8.25 7.57 7.44
CA ALA A 435 7.60 6.49 6.70
C ALA A 435 8.35 5.18 6.99
N PRO A 436 7.79 4.30 7.82
CA PRO A 436 8.42 3.02 8.12
C PRO A 436 8.29 2.10 6.91
N LEU A 437 9.41 1.80 6.27
CA LEU A 437 9.44 0.78 5.23
C LEU A 437 9.60 -0.61 5.88
N PRO A 438 8.91 -1.63 5.37
CA PRO A 438 9.11 -3.00 5.84
C PRO A 438 10.58 -3.41 5.76
N LYS A 439 11.10 -4.03 6.82
CA LYS A 439 12.43 -4.63 6.81
C LYS A 439 12.40 -5.87 5.92
N THR A 440 13.00 -5.78 4.74
CA THR A 440 13.01 -6.87 3.77
C THR A 440 14.39 -7.06 3.17
N VAL A 441 14.53 -8.09 2.35
CA VAL A 441 15.76 -8.31 1.60
C VAL A 441 15.89 -7.31 0.47
N GLN A 442 17.14 -6.94 0.20
CA GLN A 442 17.48 -6.06 -0.91
C GLN A 442 16.91 -6.59 -2.24
N GLY A 443 16.25 -5.74 -3.01
CA GLY A 443 15.69 -6.08 -4.32
C GLY A 443 14.20 -6.43 -4.33
N LEU A 444 13.49 -6.40 -3.18
CA LEU A 444 12.03 -6.43 -3.15
C LEU A 444 11.47 -5.01 -3.26
N GLU A 445 10.47 -4.84 -4.12
CA GLU A 445 9.68 -3.60 -4.14
C GLU A 445 8.79 -3.56 -2.90
N VAL A 446 8.91 -2.49 -2.11
CA VAL A 446 8.12 -2.30 -0.88
C VAL A 446 7.44 -0.95 -0.88
N MET A 447 6.28 -0.87 -0.24
CA MET A 447 5.59 0.39 0.04
C MET A 447 5.25 0.44 1.54
N HIS A 448 5.23 1.65 2.08
CA HIS A 448 4.70 1.87 3.42
C HIS A 448 3.17 1.92 3.34
N THR A 449 2.48 1.41 4.34
CA THR A 449 1.01 1.49 4.45
C THR A 449 0.55 2.67 5.30
N HIS A 450 1.46 3.26 6.06
CA HIS A 450 1.21 4.42 6.91
C HIS A 450 2.48 5.25 7.06
N VAL A 451 2.31 6.50 7.43
CA VAL A 451 3.37 7.36 7.95
C VAL A 451 3.18 7.53 9.45
N LEU A 452 4.27 7.71 10.20
CA LEU A 452 4.23 7.92 11.64
C LEU A 452 4.49 9.40 11.93
N LEU A 453 3.53 10.07 12.55
CA LEU A 453 3.74 11.36 13.17
C LEU A 453 4.24 11.12 14.59
N ASN A 454 5.52 11.40 14.82
CA ASN A 454 6.16 11.24 16.12
C ASN A 454 6.18 12.57 16.85
N TYR A 455 5.79 12.56 18.13
CA TYR A 455 5.97 13.65 19.06
C TYR A 455 6.98 13.25 20.13
N ARG A 456 7.95 14.14 20.42
CA ARG A 456 8.89 13.98 21.53
C ARG A 456 8.86 15.18 22.46
N SER A 457 8.60 14.94 23.73
CA SER A 457 8.60 15.98 24.73
C SER A 457 9.98 16.16 25.38
N PRO A 458 10.21 17.30 26.05
CA PRO A 458 11.41 17.52 26.87
C PRO A 458 11.46 16.61 28.09
N THR A 459 10.32 16.10 28.56
CA THR A 459 10.18 15.23 29.73
C THR A 459 10.45 13.76 29.41
N GLY A 460 10.67 13.42 28.12
CA GLY A 460 10.93 12.07 27.65
C GLY A 460 9.71 11.29 27.17
N LEU A 461 8.51 11.91 27.14
CA LEU A 461 7.34 11.29 26.51
C LEU A 461 7.59 11.18 25.00
N GLU A 462 7.36 10.00 24.46
CA GLU A 462 7.36 9.75 23.01
C GLU A 462 6.01 9.15 22.61
N GLU A 463 5.26 9.86 21.77
CA GLU A 463 3.98 9.41 21.25
C GLU A 463 4.04 9.31 19.73
N ARG A 464 3.33 8.32 19.18
CA ARG A 464 3.34 8.01 17.75
C ARG A 464 1.91 7.84 17.24
N LEU A 465 1.57 8.59 16.20
CA LEU A 465 0.31 8.47 15.49
C LEU A 465 0.55 7.83 14.12
N PRO A 466 0.05 6.62 13.86
CA PRO A 466 0.04 6.05 12.52
C PRO A 466 -1.04 6.75 11.68
N ILE A 467 -0.64 7.30 10.56
CA ILE A 467 -1.49 8.02 9.60
C ILE A 467 -1.53 7.20 8.31
N GLY A 468 -2.62 6.49 8.05
CA GLY A 468 -2.91 5.82 6.78
C GLY A 468 -3.34 6.81 5.69
N LEU A 469 -3.54 6.32 4.46
CA LEU A 469 -3.87 7.15 3.30
C LEU A 469 -5.15 7.99 3.52
N GLU A 470 -6.20 7.41 4.09
CA GLU A 470 -7.47 8.10 4.34
C GLU A 470 -7.32 9.26 5.35
N LEU A 471 -6.70 8.99 6.50
CA LEU A 471 -6.44 10.02 7.50
C LEU A 471 -5.49 11.10 6.96
N PHE A 472 -4.48 10.72 6.18
CA PHE A 472 -3.56 11.64 5.52
C PHE A 472 -4.30 12.61 4.59
N HIS A 473 -5.17 12.07 3.74
CA HIS A 473 -5.99 12.86 2.84
C HIS A 473 -6.92 13.82 3.61
N LEU A 474 -7.58 13.29 4.64
CA LEU A 474 -8.50 14.06 5.46
C LEU A 474 -7.81 15.24 6.17
N LEU A 475 -6.65 14.99 6.80
CA LEU A 475 -5.91 16.03 7.49
C LEU A 475 -5.45 17.16 6.54
N LEU A 476 -5.00 16.81 5.33
CA LEU A 476 -4.64 17.81 4.34
C LEU A 476 -5.86 18.56 3.79
N ALA A 477 -6.98 17.89 3.59
CA ALA A 477 -8.23 18.53 3.17
C ALA A 477 -8.73 19.52 4.23
N LEU A 478 -8.67 19.16 5.52
CA LEU A 478 -9.03 20.04 6.64
C LEU A 478 -8.13 21.27 6.70
N LYS A 479 -6.83 21.08 6.56
CA LYS A 479 -5.86 22.19 6.49
C LYS A 479 -6.18 23.13 5.32
N ASP A 480 -6.71 22.62 4.21
CA ASP A 480 -7.11 23.39 3.04
C ASP A 480 -8.56 23.95 3.14
N GLY A 481 -9.22 23.83 4.30
CA GLY A 481 -10.52 24.42 4.62
C GLY A 481 -11.73 23.51 4.34
N ALA A 482 -11.54 22.22 4.10
CA ALA A 482 -12.65 21.28 4.02
C ALA A 482 -13.37 21.16 5.38
N GLN A 483 -14.68 20.99 5.34
CA GLN A 483 -15.50 20.75 6.54
C GLN A 483 -15.77 19.24 6.70
N LEU A 484 -15.69 18.77 7.94
CA LEU A 484 -16.07 17.39 8.26
C LEU A 484 -17.57 17.19 8.10
N THR A 485 -17.95 16.17 7.37
CA THR A 485 -19.31 15.64 7.38
C THR A 485 -19.44 14.53 8.42
N GLY A 486 -20.60 14.44 9.11
CA GLY A 486 -20.79 13.52 10.24
C GLY A 486 -20.50 12.04 9.95
N ALA A 487 -20.57 11.60 8.68
CA ALA A 487 -20.26 10.23 8.27
C ALA A 487 -18.75 9.88 8.29
N ALA A 488 -17.87 10.88 8.28
CA ALA A 488 -16.41 10.67 8.30
C ALA A 488 -15.85 10.42 9.71
N GLN A 489 -16.67 10.50 10.75
CA GLN A 489 -16.19 10.54 12.15
C GLN A 489 -16.08 9.19 12.84
N GLU A 490 -16.68 8.13 12.34
CA GLU A 490 -16.69 6.84 13.04
C GLU A 490 -15.48 5.97 12.68
N GLY A 491 -14.58 5.77 13.62
CA GLY A 491 -13.51 4.76 13.57
C GLY A 491 -12.11 5.26 13.24
N VAL A 492 -11.96 6.28 12.39
CA VAL A 492 -10.64 6.79 11.95
C VAL A 492 -9.96 7.61 13.07
N PHE A 493 -10.75 8.19 13.98
CA PHE A 493 -10.26 9.16 14.96
C PHE A 493 -9.82 8.60 16.31
N ALA A 494 -10.12 7.35 16.68
CA ALA A 494 -9.82 6.86 18.02
C ALA A 494 -8.32 6.95 18.39
N HIS A 495 -7.42 6.59 17.47
CA HIS A 495 -5.98 6.72 17.67
C HIS A 495 -5.52 8.17 17.67
N LEU A 496 -6.14 8.99 16.83
CA LEU A 496 -5.88 10.43 16.77
C LEU A 496 -6.30 11.12 18.06
N ASP A 497 -7.51 10.85 18.55
CA ASP A 497 -8.02 11.45 19.80
C ASP A 497 -7.13 11.06 20.99
N LEU A 498 -6.70 9.80 21.09
CA LEU A 498 -5.77 9.37 22.14
C LEU A 498 -4.41 10.08 22.02
N PHE A 499 -3.87 10.19 20.82
CA PHE A 499 -2.62 10.91 20.57
C PHE A 499 -2.73 12.36 21.02
N VAL A 500 -3.78 13.06 20.56
CA VAL A 500 -4.04 14.48 20.90
C VAL A 500 -4.20 14.65 22.41
N GLN A 501 -5.02 13.82 23.07
CA GLN A 501 -5.23 13.89 24.52
C GLN A 501 -3.93 13.70 25.28
N ARG A 502 -3.10 12.72 24.94
CA ARG A 502 -1.85 12.45 25.64
C ARG A 502 -0.85 13.60 25.51
N ILE A 503 -0.68 14.12 24.31
CA ILE A 503 0.25 15.22 24.12
C ILE A 503 -0.31 16.55 24.65
N ALA A 504 -1.63 16.77 24.63
CA ALA A 504 -2.24 17.98 25.19
C ALA A 504 -2.07 18.08 26.72
N GLN A 505 -2.16 16.96 27.43
CA GLN A 505 -2.05 16.90 28.89
C GLN A 505 -0.60 16.92 29.40
N GLU A 506 0.37 16.70 28.51
CA GLU A 506 1.78 16.62 28.90
C GLU A 506 2.36 18.01 29.13
N ASP A 507 3.03 18.21 30.27
CA ASP A 507 3.83 19.38 30.65
C ASP A 507 3.17 20.74 30.30
N VAL A 508 1.97 20.97 30.84
CA VAL A 508 1.23 22.21 30.64
C VAL A 508 1.85 23.32 31.49
N ARG A 509 2.79 24.08 30.92
CA ARG A 509 3.40 25.26 31.57
C ARG A 509 2.77 26.57 31.14
N GLU A 510 2.16 26.57 29.94
CA GLU A 510 1.51 27.73 29.37
C GLU A 510 0.19 27.32 28.75
N LEU A 511 -0.87 28.01 29.13
CA LEU A 511 -2.22 27.83 28.63
C LEU A 511 -2.66 29.10 27.93
N HIS A 512 -3.24 28.97 26.77
CA HIS A 512 -3.83 30.09 26.02
C HIS A 512 -5.35 30.06 26.19
N ALA A 513 -5.93 31.22 26.42
CA ALA A 513 -7.37 31.42 26.56
C ALA A 513 -7.87 32.51 25.63
N TRP A 514 -9.03 32.29 25.04
CA TRP A 514 -9.71 33.25 24.17
C TRP A 514 -11.20 33.29 24.51
N HIS A 515 -11.79 34.48 24.37
CA HIS A 515 -13.21 34.71 24.58
C HIS A 515 -13.77 35.56 23.43
N PRO A 516 -14.97 35.26 22.87
CA PRO A 516 -15.55 35.97 21.72
C PRO A 516 -15.67 37.49 21.88
N GLU A 517 -15.98 37.94 23.07
CA GLU A 517 -16.09 39.41 23.36
C GLU A 517 -14.74 40.14 23.25
N ARG A 518 -13.63 39.43 23.14
CA ARG A 518 -12.28 39.97 23.04
C ARG A 518 -11.59 39.52 21.75
N GLU A 519 -12.21 39.72 20.61
CA GLU A 519 -11.90 39.15 19.30
C GLU A 519 -10.40 39.04 18.94
N ALA A 520 -9.56 39.96 19.41
CA ALA A 520 -8.12 39.97 19.05
C ALA A 520 -7.19 39.72 20.24
N ALA A 521 -7.69 39.47 21.44
CA ALA A 521 -6.86 39.33 22.64
C ALA A 521 -6.79 37.87 23.09
N ILE A 522 -5.55 37.31 23.11
CA ILE A 522 -5.26 36.03 23.75
C ILE A 522 -4.74 36.33 25.16
N THR A 523 -5.32 35.67 26.16
CA THR A 523 -4.76 35.67 27.51
C THR A 523 -3.83 34.51 27.65
N ARG A 524 -2.58 34.74 27.98
CA ARG A 524 -1.61 33.70 28.33
C ARG A 524 -1.63 33.47 29.82
N LEU A 525 -1.78 32.21 30.20
CA LEU A 525 -1.79 31.79 31.59
C LEU A 525 -0.55 30.93 31.80
N ARG A 526 0.45 31.45 32.50
CA ARG A 526 1.71 30.73 32.80
C ARG A 526 1.61 30.06 34.15
N ILE A 527 1.90 28.76 34.20
CA ILE A 527 1.86 27.95 35.39
C ILE A 527 3.29 27.78 35.90
N GLU A 528 3.59 28.32 37.08
CA GLU A 528 4.88 28.13 37.74
C GLU A 528 4.71 27.38 39.06
N LEU A 529 5.64 26.48 39.36
CA LEU A 529 5.69 25.83 40.66
C LEU A 529 6.60 26.68 41.59
N ARG A 530 6.00 27.32 42.60
CA ARG A 530 6.72 28.08 43.64
C ARG A 530 6.43 27.48 45.01
N ASP A 531 7.46 27.11 45.73
CA ASP A 531 7.37 26.53 47.08
C ASP A 531 6.41 25.33 47.18
N GLY A 532 6.33 24.51 46.12
CA GLY A 532 5.43 23.37 46.05
C GLY A 532 3.98 23.70 45.66
N LEU A 533 3.67 24.99 45.41
CA LEU A 533 2.36 25.44 44.99
C LEU A 533 2.38 25.86 43.52
N GLN A 534 1.37 25.46 42.78
CA GLN A 534 1.15 25.96 41.42
C GLN A 534 0.62 27.39 41.48
N THR A 535 1.37 28.33 40.90
CA THR A 535 1.00 29.72 40.83
C THR A 535 0.70 30.08 39.37
N LEU A 536 -0.43 30.71 39.13
CA LEU A 536 -0.91 31.14 37.80
C LEU A 536 -0.57 32.60 37.58
N PHE A 537 0.20 32.90 36.53
CA PHE A 537 0.49 34.26 36.08
C PHE A 537 -0.33 34.53 34.82
N ARG A 538 -0.97 35.68 34.77
CA ARG A 538 -1.73 36.15 33.62
C ARG A 538 -0.95 37.20 32.86
N GLU A 539 -0.84 36.99 31.56
CA GLU A 539 -0.28 37.95 30.61
C GLU A 539 -1.29 38.17 29.49
N ASP A 540 -1.79 39.37 29.33
CA ASP A 540 -2.65 39.70 28.17
C ASP A 540 -1.74 40.07 26.98
N ALA A 541 -1.83 39.30 25.89
CA ALA A 541 -1.12 39.56 24.66
C ALA A 541 -2.12 39.96 23.57
N THR A 542 -1.89 41.10 22.95
CA THR A 542 -2.52 41.47 21.67
C THR A 542 -1.73 40.83 20.54
N VAL A 543 -2.39 40.09 19.68
CA VAL A 543 -1.78 39.45 18.49
C VAL A 543 -1.78 40.41 17.33
#